data_d2e4d881359295e9ba1f6cd1d33c869e
#
_entry.id   d2e4d881359295e9ba1f6cd1d33c869e
#
_cell.length_a   1.000
_cell.length_b   1.000
_cell.length_c   1.000
_cell.angle_alpha   90.00
_cell.angle_beta   90.00
_cell.angle_gamma   90.00
#
_symmetry.space_group_name_H-M   'P 1'
#
loop_
_entity.id
_entity.type
_entity.pdbx_description
1 polymer ?
#
loop_
_entity_poly.entity_id
_entity_poly.type
_entity_poly.pdbx_seq_one_letter_code
_entity_poly.pdbx_strand_id
1 'polypeptide(L)'
;AFRDRANLIFSLASVHNFVANGRVSAAVGAIVGILGIRVIGKAGVKGELVIASKSRGDHKAMQNMLNTMMKQGWNGSKGYIHHCMNQSAAEELKAALLEKFPNAEIEIGVLRGLCSYYAEVGGVLVAYEGNLRA
;
A
#
# COMPACT_ATOMS: atom_id res chain seq x y z
N ALA A 1 -8.10 -8.17 -19.39
CA ALA A 1 -9.15 -8.41 -18.39
C ALA A 1 -8.93 -7.53 -17.16
N PHE A 2 -9.96 -7.35 -16.35
CA PHE A 2 -9.87 -6.58 -15.11
C PHE A 2 -8.72 -7.05 -14.20
N ARG A 3 -8.56 -8.36 -14.07
CA ARG A 3 -7.49 -8.97 -13.27
C ARG A 3 -6.10 -8.43 -13.62
N ASP A 4 -5.84 -8.18 -14.88
CA ASP A 4 -4.53 -7.75 -15.36
C ASP A 4 -4.27 -6.27 -15.08
N ARG A 5 -5.33 -5.49 -14.83
CA ARG A 5 -5.28 -4.08 -14.48
C ARG A 5 -5.55 -3.80 -13.01
N ALA A 6 -5.88 -4.84 -12.24
CA ALA A 6 -6.03 -4.71 -10.79
C ALA A 6 -4.65 -4.52 -10.17
N ASN A 7 -4.44 -3.39 -9.52
CA ASN A 7 -3.19 -3.03 -8.87
C ASN A 7 -3.39 -3.00 -7.35
N LEU A 8 -2.34 -3.33 -6.65
CA LEU A 8 -2.28 -3.26 -5.20
C LEU A 8 -0.97 -2.60 -4.80
N ILE A 9 -1.06 -1.56 -4.00
CA ILE A 9 0.10 -0.95 -3.35
C ILE A 9 -0.14 -0.90 -1.85
N PHE A 10 0.95 -0.84 -1.11
CA PHE A 10 0.88 -0.86 0.34
C PHE A 10 2.00 -0.03 0.96
N SER A 11 1.74 0.43 2.19
CA SER A 11 2.72 1.04 3.08
C SER A 11 2.80 0.19 4.33
N LEU A 12 4.01 -0.26 4.69
CA LEU A 12 4.24 -1.12 5.84
C LEU A 12 5.18 -0.43 6.84
N ALA A 13 4.77 -0.43 8.10
CA ALA A 13 5.59 0.04 9.21
C ALA A 13 6.58 -1.02 9.68
N SER A 14 6.29 -2.28 9.41
CA SER A 14 7.11 -3.44 9.75
C SER A 14 6.95 -4.52 8.71
N VAL A 15 8.02 -5.27 8.44
CA VAL A 15 8.00 -6.46 7.59
C VAL A 15 8.51 -7.71 8.34
N HIS A 16 8.43 -7.68 9.66
CA HIS A 16 8.91 -8.76 10.52
C HIS A 16 8.30 -10.11 10.12
N ASN A 17 7.00 -10.17 9.93
CA ASN A 17 6.30 -11.40 9.57
C ASN A 17 6.61 -11.85 8.14
N PHE A 18 6.84 -10.93 7.23
CA PHE A 18 7.32 -11.26 5.88
C PHE A 18 8.72 -11.90 5.92
N VAL A 19 9.62 -11.34 6.71
CA VAL A 19 10.98 -11.88 6.89
C VAL A 19 10.92 -13.27 7.54
N ALA A 20 10.17 -13.40 8.62
CA ALA A 20 10.03 -14.64 9.36
C ALA A 20 9.49 -15.80 8.50
N ASN A 21 8.67 -15.48 7.49
CA ASN A 21 8.08 -16.47 6.58
C ASN A 21 8.79 -16.54 5.22
N GLY A 22 9.99 -15.98 5.11
CA GLY A 22 10.81 -16.08 3.90
C GLY A 22 10.27 -15.34 2.68
N ARG A 23 9.37 -14.37 2.89
CA ARG A 23 8.74 -13.60 1.81
C ARG A 23 9.50 -12.33 1.43
N VAL A 24 10.39 -11.87 2.30
CA VAL A 24 11.22 -10.69 2.13
C VAL A 24 12.58 -10.98 2.75
N SER A 25 13.67 -10.45 2.19
CA SER A 25 15.01 -10.67 2.72
C SER A 25 15.24 -9.98 4.06
N ALA A 26 16.16 -10.51 4.87
CA ALA A 26 16.54 -9.92 6.15
C ALA A 26 17.13 -8.51 5.99
N ALA A 27 17.78 -8.23 4.86
CA ALA A 27 18.32 -6.90 4.56
C ALA A 27 17.21 -5.84 4.45
N VAL A 28 16.09 -6.18 3.81
CA VAL A 28 14.90 -5.31 3.73
C VAL A 28 14.30 -5.13 5.12
N GLY A 29 14.21 -6.21 5.90
CA GLY A 29 13.71 -6.17 7.28
C GLY A 29 14.52 -5.23 8.17
N ALA A 30 15.83 -5.22 8.03
CA ALA A 30 16.71 -4.34 8.80
C ALA A 30 16.47 -2.85 8.50
N ILE A 31 16.19 -2.51 7.24
CA ILE A 31 15.88 -1.13 6.85
C ILE A 31 14.54 -0.69 7.43
N VAL A 32 13.52 -1.52 7.33
CA VAL A 32 12.17 -1.20 7.83
C VAL A 32 12.12 -1.21 9.37
N GLY A 33 13.04 -1.91 10.01
CA GLY A 33 13.20 -1.88 11.47
C GLY A 33 13.63 -0.54 12.04
N ILE A 34 14.05 0.42 11.22
CA ILE A 34 14.38 1.76 11.65
C ILE A 34 13.09 2.50 11.99
N LEU A 35 13.04 3.07 13.20
CA LEU A 35 11.85 3.76 13.69
C LEU A 35 11.41 4.88 12.73
N GLY A 36 10.14 4.87 12.39
CA GLY A 36 9.52 5.87 11.52
C GLY A 36 9.66 5.62 10.03
N ILE A 37 10.41 4.62 9.61
CA ILE A 37 10.53 4.27 8.18
C ILE A 37 9.32 3.42 7.76
N ARG A 38 8.76 3.77 6.60
CA ARG A 38 7.70 3.02 5.93
C ARG A 38 8.22 2.49 4.61
N VAL A 39 7.90 1.25 4.30
CA VAL A 39 8.19 0.66 2.97
C VAL A 39 6.94 0.76 2.12
N ILE A 40 7.09 1.35 0.94
CA ILE A 40 6.04 1.40 -0.06
C ILE A 40 6.35 0.31 -1.08
N GLY A 41 5.40 -0.56 -1.30
CA GLY A 41 5.56 -1.65 -2.24
C GLY A 41 4.32 -1.88 -3.08
N LYS A 42 4.45 -2.75 -4.05
CA LYS A 42 3.37 -3.11 -4.96
C LYS A 42 3.37 -4.62 -5.24
N ALA A 43 2.22 -5.12 -5.67
CA ALA A 43 2.13 -6.47 -6.19
C ALA A 43 2.81 -6.54 -7.56
N GLY A 44 3.73 -7.45 -7.71
CA GLY A 44 4.38 -7.74 -8.99
C GLY A 44 3.53 -8.61 -9.90
N VAL A 45 4.00 -8.80 -11.13
CA VAL A 45 3.28 -9.56 -12.18
C VAL A 45 3.07 -11.02 -11.77
N LYS A 46 4.04 -11.59 -11.07
CA LYS A 46 3.99 -12.99 -10.60
C LYS A 46 3.39 -13.14 -9.21
N GLY A 47 2.82 -12.06 -8.65
CA GLY A 47 2.26 -12.06 -7.32
C GLY A 47 3.29 -11.86 -6.19
N GLU A 48 4.53 -11.55 -6.54
CA GLU A 48 5.58 -11.23 -5.59
C GLU A 48 5.42 -9.82 -5.02
N LEU A 49 6.08 -9.59 -3.90
CA LEU A 49 6.15 -8.29 -3.26
C LEU A 49 7.32 -7.50 -3.86
N VAL A 50 7.02 -6.36 -4.50
CA VAL A 50 8.04 -5.49 -5.10
C VAL A 50 8.12 -4.19 -4.30
N ILE A 51 9.32 -3.88 -3.80
CA ILE A 51 9.56 -2.63 -3.07
C ILE A 51 9.69 -1.49 -4.08
N ALA A 52 8.86 -0.47 -3.93
CA ALA A 52 8.85 0.70 -4.81
C ALA A 52 9.64 1.87 -4.23
N SER A 53 9.48 2.16 -2.94
CA SER A 53 10.15 3.28 -2.28
C SER A 53 10.13 3.14 -0.76
N LYS A 54 10.79 4.07 -0.09
CA LYS A 54 10.78 4.20 1.37
C LYS A 54 10.40 5.63 1.73
N SER A 55 9.73 5.81 2.87
CA SER A 55 9.34 7.11 3.38
C SER A 55 9.50 7.15 4.88
N ARG A 56 9.70 8.35 5.41
CA ARG A 56 9.68 8.57 6.85
C ARG A 56 8.29 9.07 7.25
N GLY A 57 7.62 8.30 8.10
CA GLY A 57 6.30 8.61 8.62
C GLY A 57 5.15 8.35 7.64
N ASP A 58 3.93 8.34 8.18
CA ASP A 58 2.73 8.01 7.41
C ASP A 58 2.36 9.08 6.39
N HIS A 59 2.54 10.36 6.72
CA HIS A 59 2.18 11.44 5.80
C HIS A 59 2.89 11.31 4.45
N LYS A 60 4.22 11.19 4.48
CA LYS A 60 5.01 11.01 3.25
C LYS A 60 4.70 9.68 2.57
N ALA A 61 4.45 8.65 3.35
CA ALA A 61 4.08 7.34 2.82
C ALA A 61 2.78 7.42 2.02
N MET A 62 1.75 8.08 2.53
CA MET A 62 0.46 8.24 1.84
C MET A 62 0.63 9.06 0.56
N GLN A 63 1.44 10.10 0.57
CA GLN A 63 1.75 10.86 -0.63
C GLN A 63 2.48 10.03 -1.68
N ASN A 64 3.43 9.19 -1.27
CA ASN A 64 4.12 8.29 -2.18
C ASN A 64 3.18 7.22 -2.75
N MET A 65 2.23 6.72 -1.97
CA MET A 65 1.19 5.82 -2.48
C MET A 65 0.34 6.51 -3.54
N LEU A 66 -0.13 7.72 -3.28
CA LEU A 66 -0.87 8.51 -4.27
C LEU A 66 -0.08 8.67 -5.57
N ASN A 67 1.18 9.09 -5.47
CA ASN A 67 2.03 9.29 -6.63
C ASN A 67 2.24 7.99 -7.41
N THR A 68 2.38 6.87 -6.72
CA THR A 68 2.51 5.56 -7.35
C THR A 68 1.23 5.17 -8.09
N MET A 69 0.06 5.41 -7.49
CA MET A 69 -1.23 5.17 -8.14
C MET A 69 -1.36 5.99 -9.43
N MET A 70 -0.98 7.26 -9.38
CA MET A 70 -1.02 8.14 -10.56
C MET A 70 -0.10 7.62 -11.67
N LYS A 71 1.12 7.21 -11.33
CA LYS A 71 2.08 6.62 -12.28
C LYS A 71 1.57 5.31 -12.87
N GLN A 72 0.78 4.55 -12.13
CA GLN A 72 0.19 3.30 -12.58
C GLN A 72 -1.15 3.49 -13.30
N GLY A 73 -1.51 4.73 -13.60
CA GLY A 73 -2.66 5.04 -14.45
C GLY A 73 -4.01 5.00 -13.76
N TRP A 74 -4.06 5.17 -12.42
CA TRP A 74 -5.34 5.35 -11.75
C TRP A 74 -6.00 6.64 -12.24
N ASN A 75 -7.24 6.53 -12.67
CA ASN A 75 -7.97 7.62 -13.32
C ASN A 75 -9.12 8.19 -12.47
N GLY A 76 -9.11 7.91 -11.17
CA GLY A 76 -10.19 8.35 -10.28
C GLY A 76 -11.40 7.42 -10.24
N SER A 77 -11.24 6.20 -10.72
CA SER A 77 -12.25 5.15 -10.56
C SER A 77 -12.29 4.66 -9.10
N LYS A 78 -12.95 3.54 -8.87
CA LYS A 78 -13.12 2.99 -7.53
C LYS A 78 -11.78 2.57 -6.92
N GLY A 79 -11.62 2.84 -5.62
CA GLY A 79 -10.47 2.42 -4.83
C GLY A 79 -10.89 1.85 -3.48
N TYR A 80 -10.15 0.87 -3.01
CA TYR A 80 -10.38 0.22 -1.71
C TYR A 80 -9.14 0.38 -0.85
N ILE A 81 -9.27 1.12 0.25
CA ILE A 81 -8.19 1.31 1.23
C ILE A 81 -8.48 0.41 2.42
N HIS A 82 -7.55 -0.46 2.77
CA HIS A 82 -7.65 -1.27 3.97
C HIS A 82 -6.44 -1.03 4.85
N HIS A 83 -6.63 -1.06 6.16
CA HIS A 83 -5.56 -0.78 7.13
C HIS A 83 -5.56 -1.78 8.28
N CYS A 84 -4.43 -1.84 8.97
CA CYS A 84 -4.29 -2.57 10.22
C CYS A 84 -4.00 -1.56 11.34
N MET A 85 -5.02 -1.23 12.13
CA MET A 85 -4.95 -0.27 13.24
C MET A 85 -4.33 1.07 12.85
N ASN A 86 -4.66 1.59 11.67
CA ASN A 86 -4.14 2.86 11.16
C ASN A 86 -5.20 3.65 10.39
N GLN A 87 -6.33 3.89 11.03
CA GLN A 87 -7.46 4.62 10.47
C GLN A 87 -7.06 6.02 9.97
N SER A 88 -6.21 6.72 10.73
CA SER A 88 -5.83 8.10 10.38
C SER A 88 -5.06 8.17 9.07
N ALA A 89 -4.12 7.26 8.82
CA ALA A 89 -3.40 7.22 7.55
C ALA A 89 -4.32 6.84 6.39
N ALA A 90 -5.25 5.89 6.60
CA ALA A 90 -6.23 5.52 5.58
C ALA A 90 -7.12 6.71 5.20
N GLU A 91 -7.57 7.49 6.16
CA GLU A 91 -8.38 8.69 5.91
C GLU A 91 -7.58 9.79 5.23
N GLU A 92 -6.32 9.97 5.59
CA GLU A 92 -5.41 10.90 4.92
C GLU A 92 -5.23 10.54 3.45
N LEU A 93 -5.01 9.27 3.15
CA LEU A 93 -4.91 8.80 1.77
C LEU A 93 -6.21 9.04 1.01
N LYS A 94 -7.36 8.70 1.60
CA LYS A 94 -8.66 8.94 1.00
C LYS A 94 -8.87 10.42 0.67
N ALA A 95 -8.57 11.31 1.61
CA ALA A 95 -8.71 12.75 1.41
C ALA A 95 -7.82 13.24 0.26
N ALA A 96 -6.58 12.78 0.18
CA ALA A 96 -5.66 13.13 -0.89
C ALA A 96 -6.13 12.62 -2.26
N LEU A 97 -6.68 11.41 -2.32
CA LEU A 97 -7.23 10.84 -3.55
C LEU A 97 -8.46 11.64 -4.03
N LEU A 98 -9.35 12.01 -3.11
CA LEU A 98 -10.56 12.79 -3.43
C LEU A 98 -10.24 14.23 -3.81
N GLU A 99 -9.13 14.78 -3.33
CA GLU A 99 -8.65 16.09 -3.79
C GLU A 99 -8.27 16.06 -5.27
N LYS A 100 -7.64 14.99 -5.72
CA LYS A 100 -7.27 14.77 -7.12
C LYS A 100 -8.48 14.43 -8.00
N PHE A 101 -9.37 13.57 -7.50
CA PHE A 101 -10.54 13.08 -8.23
C PHE A 101 -11.77 13.14 -7.31
N PRO A 102 -12.48 14.28 -7.25
CA PRO A 102 -13.59 14.46 -6.31
C PRO A 102 -14.75 13.48 -6.47
N ASN A 103 -14.89 12.88 -7.64
CA ASN A 103 -15.97 11.93 -7.93
C ASN A 103 -15.56 10.46 -7.74
N ALA A 104 -14.35 10.20 -7.30
CA ALA A 104 -13.88 8.83 -7.07
C ALA A 104 -14.66 8.19 -5.90
N GLU A 105 -14.93 6.91 -6.02
CA GLU A 105 -15.53 6.11 -4.96
C GLU A 105 -14.42 5.43 -4.15
N ILE A 106 -14.15 5.92 -2.95
CA ILE A 106 -13.10 5.39 -2.08
C ILE A 106 -13.74 4.78 -0.83
N GLU A 107 -13.53 3.49 -0.64
CA GLU A 107 -13.99 2.76 0.54
C GLU A 107 -12.81 2.47 1.47
N ILE A 108 -13.03 2.63 2.78
CA ILE A 108 -12.05 2.27 3.81
C ILE A 108 -12.57 1.05 4.58
N GLY A 109 -11.69 0.06 4.76
CA GLY A 109 -11.98 -1.12 5.54
C GLY A 109 -10.80 -1.53 6.41
N VAL A 110 -11.00 -2.56 7.21
CA VAL A 110 -10.00 -3.09 8.14
C VAL A 110 -9.48 -4.43 7.61
N LEU A 111 -8.16 -4.60 7.63
CA LEU A 111 -7.53 -5.87 7.28
C LEU A 111 -7.84 -6.93 8.33
N ARG A 112 -8.01 -8.16 7.90
CA ARG A 112 -8.34 -9.31 8.75
C ARG A 112 -7.50 -10.52 8.38
N GLY A 113 -7.42 -11.47 9.30
CA GLY A 113 -6.78 -12.76 9.07
C GLY A 113 -5.34 -12.64 8.59
N LEU A 114 -5.00 -13.38 7.55
CA LEU A 114 -3.66 -13.45 6.99
C LEU A 114 -3.15 -12.10 6.51
N CYS A 115 -4.03 -11.27 5.94
CA CYS A 115 -3.64 -9.94 5.46
C CYS A 115 -3.19 -9.03 6.60
N SER A 116 -3.90 -9.06 7.74
CA SER A 116 -3.49 -8.27 8.92
C SER A 116 -2.19 -8.79 9.54
N TYR A 117 -1.98 -10.10 9.51
CA TYR A 117 -0.74 -10.69 9.99
C TYR A 117 0.48 -10.17 9.22
N TYR A 118 0.42 -10.16 7.89
CA TYR A 118 1.52 -9.67 7.07
C TYR A 118 1.63 -8.14 7.04
N ALA A 119 0.51 -7.43 7.03
CA ALA A 119 0.54 -5.96 7.05
C ALA A 119 1.07 -5.40 8.36
N GLU A 120 0.83 -6.10 9.45
CA GLU A 120 1.19 -5.71 10.83
C GLU A 120 0.56 -4.37 11.22
N VAL A 121 0.69 -3.99 12.47
CA VAL A 121 0.15 -2.71 12.98
C VAL A 121 0.77 -1.54 12.21
N GLY A 122 -0.08 -0.66 11.68
CA GLY A 122 0.34 0.50 10.92
C GLY A 122 0.30 0.29 9.40
N GLY A 123 0.06 -0.94 8.92
CA GLY A 123 -0.02 -1.23 7.50
C GLY A 123 -1.25 -0.61 6.83
N VAL A 124 -1.07 -0.09 5.62
CA VAL A 124 -2.14 0.45 4.77
C VAL A 124 -1.98 -0.12 3.37
N LEU A 125 -3.07 -0.63 2.81
CA LEU A 125 -3.13 -1.15 1.46
C LEU A 125 -4.18 -0.39 0.66
N VAL A 126 -3.94 -0.23 -0.65
CA VAL A 126 -4.96 0.28 -1.56
C VAL A 126 -5.00 -0.59 -2.83
N ALA A 127 -6.21 -1.00 -3.18
CA ALA A 127 -6.49 -1.74 -4.42
C ALA A 127 -7.28 -0.86 -5.36
N TYR A 128 -6.92 -0.88 -6.65
CA TYR A 128 -7.55 -0.05 -7.67
C TYR A 128 -7.30 -0.61 -9.06
N GLU A 129 -8.06 -0.12 -10.03
CA GLU A 129 -7.82 -0.42 -11.44
C GLU A 129 -6.91 0.65 -12.06
N GLY A 130 -5.83 0.22 -12.70
CA GLY A 130 -4.88 1.11 -13.37
C GLY A 130 -4.44 0.52 -14.70
N ASN A 131 -3.21 0.82 -15.11
CA ASN A 131 -2.61 0.23 -16.30
C ASN A 131 -2.32 -1.25 -16.07
N LEU A 132 -2.04 -1.97 -17.16
CA LEU A 132 -1.56 -3.35 -17.07
C LEU A 132 -0.34 -3.41 -16.16
N ARG A 133 -0.31 -4.41 -15.30
CA ARG A 133 0.84 -4.62 -14.42
C ARG A 133 2.07 -4.98 -15.25
N ALA A 134 3.12 -4.32 -14.94
CA ALA A 134 4.41 -4.57 -15.57
C ALA A 134 5.36 -5.24 -14.59
#